data_ad76fed2321a550c04d214967e153293
#
_entry.id   ad76fed2321a550c04d214967e153293
#
_cell.length_a   1.000
_cell.length_b   1.000
_cell.length_c   1.000
_cell.angle_alpha   90.00
_cell.angle_beta   90.00
_cell.angle_gamma   90.00
#
_symmetry.space_group_name_H-M   'P 1'
#
loop_
_entity.id
_entity.type
_entity.pdbx_description
1 polymer ?
#
loop_
_entity_poly.entity_id
_entity_poly.type
_entity_poly.pdbx_seq_one_letter_code
_entity_poly.pdbx_strand_id
1 'polypeptide(L)'
;MTHPAAPLPDATRALSATPARTRATRIADELRHAIEIGQFRPGDRLPSESALTQQHGVSRTVVREAIALLRSDRLAEARKGSGVFVLDPGQARRPQPFADLDMERLSGVIELFELRSAFEIRAAALAATRRSAAQIEEIIEANEGLAKKFNAGLSTREADFAFHNAIAHASQNRRFPEFLALIRPGIVSRVELEAGETHPPRQYVPNRDLVAEHGRIVEAIIDSDPEAAEQAMKAHLEGSLARYRALLRGGDHA
;
A
#
# COMPACT_ATOMS: atom_id res chain seq x y z
N MET A 1 -72.11 -15.18 2.50
CA MET A 1 -71.46 -14.43 3.60
C MET A 1 -70.04 -14.11 3.15
N THR A 2 -69.89 -12.93 2.58
CA THR A 2 -68.64 -12.39 2.04
C THR A 2 -67.98 -11.51 3.10
N HIS A 3 -66.78 -11.88 3.48
CA HIS A 3 -65.96 -11.13 4.46
C HIS A 3 -65.23 -10.03 3.69
N PRO A 4 -65.24 -8.76 4.14
CA PRO A 4 -64.49 -7.68 3.48
C PRO A 4 -63.03 -7.73 3.86
N ALA A 5 -62.19 -7.58 2.82
CA ALA A 5 -60.75 -7.48 2.97
C ALA A 5 -60.33 -6.19 3.67
N ALA A 6 -59.37 -6.30 4.61
CA ALA A 6 -58.74 -5.16 5.30
C ALA A 6 -57.86 -4.34 4.34
N PRO A 7 -57.84 -3.01 4.46
CA PRO A 7 -56.99 -2.17 3.61
C PRO A 7 -55.53 -2.31 3.97
N LEU A 8 -54.65 -2.36 2.93
CA LEU A 8 -53.21 -2.34 3.04
C LEU A 8 -52.73 -0.98 3.61
N PRO A 9 -51.64 -0.96 4.43
CA PRO A 9 -51.11 0.29 4.94
C PRO A 9 -50.42 1.10 3.84
N ASP A 10 -50.71 2.41 3.85
CA ASP A 10 -50.23 3.44 2.96
C ASP A 10 -48.70 3.54 2.97
N ALA A 11 -48.03 3.12 1.85
CA ALA A 11 -46.58 3.11 1.69
C ALA A 11 -45.99 4.45 1.27
N THR A 12 -46.67 5.56 1.51
CA THR A 12 -46.29 6.87 0.96
C THR A 12 -45.74 7.86 2.01
N ARG A 13 -45.07 7.36 3.09
CA ARG A 13 -44.50 8.31 4.08
C ARG A 13 -43.15 7.85 4.64
N ALA A 14 -42.17 7.67 3.79
CA ALA A 14 -40.78 7.52 4.24
C ALA A 14 -39.77 7.99 3.16
N LEU A 15 -39.93 9.20 2.64
CA LEU A 15 -38.84 9.84 1.89
C LEU A 15 -38.63 11.25 2.46
N SER A 16 -37.37 11.48 2.91
CA SER A 16 -36.76 12.74 3.34
C SER A 16 -36.95 13.16 4.80
N ALA A 17 -36.25 12.47 5.70
CA ALA A 17 -35.63 13.13 6.83
C ALA A 17 -34.12 13.04 6.65
N THR A 18 -33.49 14.09 6.14
CA THR A 18 -32.02 14.26 6.28
C THR A 18 -31.73 14.16 7.78
N PRO A 19 -30.85 13.24 8.22
CA PRO A 19 -30.56 13.07 9.65
C PRO A 19 -30.09 14.42 10.20
N ALA A 20 -30.75 14.90 11.28
CA ALA A 20 -30.36 16.13 11.93
C ALA A 20 -28.88 16.07 12.26
N ARG A 21 -28.06 16.93 11.66
CA ARG A 21 -26.63 17.00 11.87
C ARG A 21 -26.35 17.15 13.36
N THR A 22 -25.60 16.21 13.93
CA THR A 22 -25.24 16.28 15.35
C THR A 22 -24.33 17.50 15.59
N ARG A 23 -24.26 17.99 16.84
CA ARG A 23 -23.32 19.07 17.17
C ARG A 23 -21.87 18.70 16.84
N ALA A 24 -21.49 17.44 17.03
CA ALA A 24 -20.19 16.92 16.67
C ALA A 24 -19.93 17.00 15.16
N THR A 25 -20.91 16.61 14.34
CA THR A 25 -20.81 16.70 12.88
C THR A 25 -20.64 18.14 12.41
N ARG A 26 -21.36 19.09 13.00
CA ARG A 26 -21.21 20.51 12.65
C ARG A 26 -19.83 21.06 12.95
N ILE A 27 -19.27 20.74 14.12
CA ILE A 27 -17.90 21.16 14.49
C ILE A 27 -16.87 20.50 13.55
N ALA A 28 -17.06 19.22 13.21
CA ALA A 28 -16.20 18.54 12.26
C ALA A 28 -16.26 19.18 10.87
N ASP A 29 -17.46 19.57 10.39
CA ASP A 29 -17.65 20.25 9.11
C ASP A 29 -16.97 21.63 9.08
N GLU A 30 -17.09 22.41 10.16
CA GLU A 30 -16.45 23.72 10.29
C GLU A 30 -14.92 23.60 10.27
N LEU A 31 -14.37 22.65 11.01
CA LEU A 31 -12.91 22.40 11.01
C LEU A 31 -12.42 21.85 9.66
N ARG A 32 -13.21 21.00 9.01
CA ARG A 32 -12.91 20.49 7.66
C ARG A 32 -12.84 21.64 6.66
N HIS A 33 -13.83 22.52 6.68
CA HIS A 33 -13.84 23.70 5.81
C HIS A 33 -12.65 24.62 6.08
N ALA A 34 -12.29 24.85 7.34
CA ALA A 34 -11.12 25.65 7.70
C ALA A 34 -9.81 25.05 7.18
N ILE A 35 -9.68 23.71 7.16
CA ILE A 35 -8.55 23.00 6.54
C ILE A 35 -8.57 23.17 5.02
N GLU A 36 -9.73 22.99 4.38
CA GLU A 36 -9.90 23.09 2.93
C GLU A 36 -9.54 24.49 2.38
N ILE A 37 -9.92 25.55 3.08
CA ILE A 37 -9.58 26.93 2.69
C ILE A 37 -8.16 27.37 3.13
N GLY A 38 -7.38 26.46 3.75
CA GLY A 38 -6.00 26.72 4.15
C GLY A 38 -5.83 27.58 5.40
N GLN A 39 -6.86 27.75 6.21
CA GLN A 39 -6.77 28.40 7.53
C GLN A 39 -5.90 27.56 8.49
N PHE A 40 -5.97 26.26 8.38
CA PHE A 40 -5.04 25.32 8.99
C PHE A 40 -4.32 24.55 7.89
N ARG A 41 -3.01 24.67 7.87
CA ARG A 41 -2.14 23.99 6.88
C ARG A 41 -1.71 22.61 7.40
N PRO A 42 -1.31 21.69 6.50
CA PRO A 42 -0.69 20.44 6.90
C PRO A 42 0.43 20.67 7.92
N GLY A 43 0.40 19.91 9.01
CA GLY A 43 1.33 20.05 10.13
C GLY A 43 0.91 21.05 11.20
N ASP A 44 -0.07 21.91 10.95
CA ASP A 44 -0.58 22.84 11.94
C ASP A 44 -1.31 22.12 13.06
N ARG A 45 -1.21 22.67 14.26
CA ARG A 45 -1.94 22.17 15.41
C ARG A 45 -3.36 22.75 15.43
N LEU A 46 -4.38 21.90 15.47
CA LEU A 46 -5.76 22.32 15.70
C LEU A 46 -5.94 22.89 17.11
N PRO A 47 -6.97 23.74 17.32
CA PRO A 47 -7.30 24.24 18.65
C PRO A 47 -7.49 23.09 19.64
N SER A 48 -7.09 23.31 20.90
CA SER A 48 -7.21 22.28 21.93
C SER A 48 -8.67 21.89 22.21
N GLU A 49 -8.90 20.69 22.73
CA GLU A 49 -10.25 20.24 23.14
C GLU A 49 -10.93 21.29 24.05
N SER A 50 -10.16 21.90 24.95
CA SER A 50 -10.65 22.93 25.86
C SER A 50 -11.06 24.21 25.10
N ALA A 51 -10.26 24.65 24.14
CA ALA A 51 -10.55 25.81 23.32
C ALA A 51 -11.80 25.57 22.46
N LEU A 52 -11.93 24.41 21.81
CA LEU A 52 -13.11 24.03 21.02
C LEU A 52 -14.37 23.92 21.90
N THR A 53 -14.25 23.36 23.12
CA THR A 53 -15.34 23.29 24.08
C THR A 53 -15.86 24.69 24.42
N GLN A 54 -14.96 25.64 24.67
CA GLN A 54 -15.30 27.02 25.00
C GLN A 54 -15.88 27.76 23.78
N GLN A 55 -15.25 27.60 22.61
CA GLN A 55 -15.68 28.28 21.37
C GLN A 55 -17.08 27.86 20.92
N HIS A 56 -17.41 26.57 21.01
CA HIS A 56 -18.67 26.03 20.53
C HIS A 56 -19.75 25.85 21.63
N GLY A 57 -19.41 26.09 22.89
CA GLY A 57 -20.36 25.93 24.01
C GLY A 57 -20.86 24.47 24.16
N VAL A 58 -20.02 23.49 23.94
CA VAL A 58 -20.37 22.05 23.97
C VAL A 58 -19.54 21.28 25.00
N SER A 59 -19.95 20.06 25.30
CA SER A 59 -19.17 19.18 26.18
C SER A 59 -17.89 18.67 25.51
N ARG A 60 -16.90 18.27 26.31
CA ARG A 60 -15.66 17.63 25.82
C ARG A 60 -15.94 16.36 25.00
N THR A 61 -16.98 15.61 25.34
CA THR A 61 -17.40 14.41 24.61
C THR A 61 -17.76 14.73 23.17
N VAL A 62 -18.56 15.82 22.95
CA VAL A 62 -18.93 16.27 21.60
C VAL A 62 -17.71 16.72 20.80
N VAL A 63 -16.75 17.42 21.44
CA VAL A 63 -15.50 17.83 20.77
C VAL A 63 -14.67 16.60 20.40
N ARG A 64 -14.54 15.61 21.27
CA ARG A 64 -13.81 14.37 20.97
C ARG A 64 -14.44 13.58 19.84
N GLU A 65 -15.78 13.54 19.78
CA GLU A 65 -16.50 12.93 18.67
C GLU A 65 -16.23 13.68 17.35
N ALA A 66 -16.24 15.02 17.35
CA ALA A 66 -15.89 15.83 16.18
C ALA A 66 -14.44 15.56 15.72
N ILE A 67 -13.49 15.51 16.65
CA ILE A 67 -12.10 15.19 16.34
C ILE A 67 -11.98 13.73 15.82
N ALA A 68 -12.76 12.80 16.34
CA ALA A 68 -12.79 11.42 15.86
C ALA A 68 -13.29 11.35 14.41
N LEU A 69 -14.30 12.17 14.03
CA LEU A 69 -14.76 12.28 12.64
C LEU A 69 -13.64 12.81 11.73
N LEU A 70 -12.94 13.90 12.10
CA LEU A 70 -11.80 14.40 11.31
C LEU A 70 -10.67 13.36 11.16
N ARG A 71 -10.42 12.57 12.21
CA ARG A 71 -9.45 11.48 12.15
C ARG A 71 -9.94 10.34 11.26
N SER A 72 -11.21 10.00 11.29
CA SER A 72 -11.84 9.04 10.39
C SER A 72 -11.72 9.49 8.93
N ASP A 73 -11.90 10.80 8.68
CA ASP A 73 -11.73 11.42 7.37
C ASP A 73 -10.24 11.64 7.01
N ARG A 74 -9.31 11.27 7.92
CA ARG A 74 -7.85 11.41 7.75
C ARG A 74 -7.39 12.86 7.50
N LEU A 75 -8.14 13.82 8.01
CA LEU A 75 -7.78 15.23 7.99
C LEU A 75 -6.93 15.65 9.19
N ALA A 76 -6.91 14.82 10.26
CA ALA A 76 -6.16 15.11 11.47
C ALA A 76 -5.66 13.86 12.16
N GLU A 77 -4.56 13.99 12.92
CA GLU A 77 -4.01 12.93 13.77
C GLU A 77 -3.79 13.43 15.20
N ALA A 78 -3.95 12.54 16.19
CA ALA A 78 -3.65 12.84 17.58
C ALA A 78 -2.22 12.40 17.90
N ARG A 79 -1.37 13.31 18.38
CA ARG A 79 -0.05 13.03 18.91
C ARG A 79 -0.06 13.08 20.42
N LYS A 80 0.32 11.96 21.06
CA LYS A 80 0.25 11.79 22.53
C LYS A 80 0.94 12.94 23.26
N GLY A 81 0.21 13.65 24.11
CA GLY A 81 0.73 14.80 24.88
C GLY A 81 0.90 16.10 24.09
N SER A 82 0.83 16.09 22.76
CA SER A 82 1.11 17.24 21.90
C SER A 82 -0.16 17.87 21.29
N GLY A 83 -1.26 17.13 21.22
CA GLY A 83 -2.53 17.62 20.66
C GLY A 83 -2.95 16.95 19.36
N VAL A 84 -3.80 17.64 18.59
CA VAL A 84 -4.30 17.18 17.28
C VAL A 84 -3.70 18.04 16.20
N PHE A 85 -3.17 17.42 15.16
CA PHE A 85 -2.47 18.08 14.04
C PHE A 85 -3.17 17.79 12.74
N VAL A 86 -3.20 18.77 11.84
CA VAL A 86 -3.73 18.62 10.48
C VAL A 86 -2.81 17.72 9.68
N LEU A 87 -3.39 16.72 9.03
CA LEU A 87 -2.68 15.89 8.07
C LEU A 87 -2.63 16.56 6.71
N ASP A 88 -1.56 16.34 5.97
CA ASP A 88 -1.50 16.70 4.57
C ASP A 88 -2.55 15.88 3.80
N PRO A 89 -3.53 16.51 3.11
CA PRO A 89 -4.48 15.79 2.26
C PRO A 89 -3.77 14.96 1.18
N GLY A 90 -2.56 15.34 0.77
CA GLY A 90 -1.69 14.57 -0.13
C GLY A 90 -1.02 13.38 0.58
N GLN A 91 -0.84 13.46 1.90
CA GLN A 91 -0.37 12.38 2.78
C GLN A 91 -1.51 11.70 3.56
N ALA A 92 -2.74 12.21 3.51
CA ALA A 92 -3.89 11.46 3.94
C ALA A 92 -3.86 10.16 3.14
N ARG A 93 -3.25 9.13 3.75
CA ARG A 93 -3.12 7.81 3.15
C ARG A 93 -4.49 7.45 2.61
N ARG A 94 -4.66 7.57 1.29
CA ARG A 94 -5.70 6.79 0.62
C ARG A 94 -5.60 5.41 1.23
N PRO A 95 -6.71 4.72 1.57
CA PRO A 95 -6.61 3.32 1.96
C PRO A 95 -5.68 2.71 0.92
N GLN A 96 -4.42 2.44 1.36
CA GLN A 96 -3.50 1.82 0.41
C GLN A 96 -4.10 0.44 0.23
N PRO A 97 -4.58 0.11 -0.97
CA PRO A 97 -4.96 -1.25 -1.22
C PRO A 97 -3.80 -2.12 -0.74
N PHE A 98 -4.11 -3.19 -0.05
CA PHE A 98 -3.12 -4.13 0.48
C PHE A 98 -2.28 -3.64 1.68
N ALA A 99 -2.65 -2.53 2.36
CA ALA A 99 -1.94 -2.06 3.57
C ALA A 99 -2.13 -3.00 4.77
N ASP A 100 -3.12 -3.85 4.73
CA ASP A 100 -3.49 -4.87 5.72
C ASP A 100 -2.94 -6.27 5.39
N LEU A 101 -2.16 -6.41 4.29
CA LEU A 101 -1.47 -7.66 4.01
C LEU A 101 -0.52 -7.98 5.17
N ASP A 102 -0.86 -9.06 5.89
CA ASP A 102 -0.04 -9.55 6.99
C ASP A 102 1.10 -10.42 6.45
N MET A 103 2.23 -9.77 6.19
CA MET A 103 3.43 -10.45 5.66
C MET A 103 4.14 -11.33 6.70
N GLU A 104 3.71 -11.29 7.97
CA GLU A 104 4.16 -12.22 9.01
C GLU A 104 3.43 -13.55 8.92
N ARG A 105 2.27 -13.58 8.23
CA ARG A 105 1.51 -14.80 7.99
C ARG A 105 1.74 -15.35 6.60
N LEU A 106 1.83 -16.68 6.52
CA LEU A 106 1.99 -17.39 5.24
C LEU A 106 0.86 -17.06 4.25
N SER A 107 -0.38 -16.85 4.75
CA SER A 107 -1.52 -16.48 3.89
C SER A 107 -1.27 -15.16 3.15
N GLY A 108 -0.85 -14.10 3.86
CA GLY A 108 -0.57 -12.81 3.24
C GLY A 108 0.58 -12.87 2.23
N VAL A 109 1.61 -13.68 2.52
CA VAL A 109 2.70 -13.91 1.56
C VAL A 109 2.19 -14.64 0.31
N ILE A 110 1.38 -15.68 0.44
CA ILE A 110 0.81 -16.41 -0.69
C ILE A 110 -0.05 -15.47 -1.55
N GLU A 111 -0.98 -14.74 -0.92
CA GLU A 111 -1.87 -13.79 -1.60
C GLU A 111 -1.08 -12.76 -2.42
N LEU A 112 0.00 -12.21 -1.83
CA LEU A 112 0.87 -11.26 -2.53
C LEU A 112 1.56 -11.91 -3.73
N PHE A 113 2.13 -13.11 -3.58
CA PHE A 113 2.81 -13.80 -4.69
C PHE A 113 1.86 -14.25 -5.80
N GLU A 114 0.62 -14.59 -5.48
CA GLU A 114 -0.42 -14.87 -6.49
C GLU A 114 -0.71 -13.62 -7.34
N LEU A 115 -0.87 -12.46 -6.69
CA LEU A 115 -1.06 -11.19 -7.40
C LEU A 115 0.17 -10.82 -8.23
N ARG A 116 1.39 -10.91 -7.66
CA ARG A 116 2.63 -10.65 -8.37
C ARG A 116 2.75 -11.53 -9.61
N SER A 117 2.50 -12.83 -9.47
CA SER A 117 2.57 -13.78 -10.58
C SER A 117 1.63 -13.41 -11.74
N ALA A 118 0.40 -13.01 -11.44
CA ALA A 118 -0.56 -12.62 -12.46
C ALA A 118 -0.11 -11.40 -13.28
N PHE A 119 0.60 -10.45 -12.67
CA PHE A 119 0.99 -9.20 -13.31
C PHE A 119 2.45 -9.20 -13.81
N GLU A 120 3.41 -9.66 -13.00
CA GLU A 120 4.84 -9.52 -13.32
C GLU A 120 5.30 -10.51 -14.40
N ILE A 121 4.75 -11.72 -14.43
CA ILE A 121 5.02 -12.69 -15.51
C ILE A 121 4.61 -12.08 -16.86
N ARG A 122 3.42 -11.49 -16.92
CA ARG A 122 2.96 -10.82 -18.15
C ARG A 122 3.75 -9.56 -18.46
N ALA A 123 4.16 -8.79 -17.45
CA ALA A 123 5.00 -7.61 -17.66
C ALA A 123 6.35 -7.97 -18.28
N ALA A 124 6.99 -9.06 -17.86
CA ALA A 124 8.25 -9.54 -18.42
C ALA A 124 8.12 -9.92 -19.90
N ALA A 125 7.09 -10.68 -20.27
CA ALA A 125 6.82 -11.02 -21.68
C ALA A 125 6.59 -9.76 -22.54
N LEU A 126 5.86 -8.78 -22.02
CA LEU A 126 5.63 -7.52 -22.73
C LEU A 126 6.90 -6.67 -22.81
N ALA A 127 7.73 -6.66 -21.77
CA ALA A 127 9.02 -5.98 -21.77
C ALA A 127 9.93 -6.56 -22.88
N ALA A 128 10.01 -7.88 -23.03
CA ALA A 128 10.80 -8.52 -24.08
C ALA A 128 10.42 -8.06 -25.49
N THR A 129 9.17 -7.67 -25.73
CA THR A 129 8.69 -7.23 -27.05
C THR A 129 8.63 -5.71 -27.23
N ARG A 130 8.57 -4.92 -26.15
CA ARG A 130 8.22 -3.50 -26.22
C ARG A 130 9.28 -2.53 -25.71
N ARG A 131 10.25 -3.04 -24.92
CA ARG A 131 11.30 -2.20 -24.31
C ARG A 131 12.09 -1.40 -25.33
N SER A 132 12.50 -0.20 -24.97
CA SER A 132 13.52 0.58 -25.67
C SER A 132 14.92 0.15 -25.25
N ALA A 133 15.95 0.60 -25.98
CA ALA A 133 17.35 0.38 -25.60
C ALA A 133 17.66 0.99 -24.21
N ALA A 134 17.19 2.20 -23.93
CA ALA A 134 17.38 2.82 -22.63
C ALA A 134 16.74 2.01 -21.48
N GLN A 135 15.57 1.42 -21.72
CA GLN A 135 14.93 0.58 -20.70
C GLN A 135 15.65 -0.76 -20.47
N ILE A 136 16.34 -1.29 -21.48
CA ILE A 136 17.24 -2.44 -21.27
C ILE A 136 18.37 -2.04 -20.32
N GLU A 137 18.98 -0.88 -20.54
CA GLU A 137 20.05 -0.35 -19.68
C GLU A 137 19.56 -0.17 -18.24
N GLU A 138 18.37 0.42 -18.03
CA GLU A 138 17.73 0.56 -16.71
C GLU A 138 17.53 -0.78 -16.01
N ILE A 139 17.10 -1.83 -16.73
CA ILE A 139 16.91 -3.17 -16.18
C ILE A 139 18.25 -3.79 -15.78
N ILE A 140 19.28 -3.66 -16.62
CA ILE A 140 20.63 -4.14 -16.34
C ILE A 140 21.21 -3.44 -15.11
N GLU A 141 21.14 -2.12 -15.05
CA GLU A 141 21.61 -1.32 -13.91
C GLU A 141 20.91 -1.71 -12.60
N ALA A 142 19.60 -1.93 -12.64
CA ALA A 142 18.84 -2.38 -11.47
C ALA A 142 19.30 -3.76 -10.99
N ASN A 143 19.56 -4.70 -11.91
CA ASN A 143 20.09 -6.02 -11.57
C ASN A 143 21.52 -5.96 -11.02
N GLU A 144 22.39 -5.12 -11.59
CA GLU A 144 23.73 -4.90 -11.06
C GLU A 144 23.71 -4.26 -9.66
N GLY A 145 22.80 -3.29 -9.43
CA GLY A 145 22.57 -2.68 -8.12
C GLY A 145 22.18 -3.72 -7.06
N LEU A 146 21.31 -4.65 -7.43
CA LEU A 146 20.93 -5.78 -6.59
C LEU A 146 22.14 -6.69 -6.31
N ALA A 147 22.92 -7.06 -7.33
CA ALA A 147 24.10 -7.90 -7.18
C ALA A 147 25.16 -7.27 -6.26
N LYS A 148 25.37 -5.95 -6.37
CA LYS A 148 26.27 -5.18 -5.48
C LYS A 148 25.82 -5.27 -4.02
N LYS A 149 24.52 -5.05 -3.72
CA LYS A 149 23.97 -5.18 -2.37
C LYS A 149 24.07 -6.61 -1.84
N PHE A 150 23.76 -7.59 -2.68
CA PHE A 150 23.86 -9.00 -2.34
C PHE A 150 25.29 -9.38 -1.93
N ASN A 151 26.29 -9.02 -2.74
CA ASN A 151 27.70 -9.30 -2.47
C ASN A 151 28.23 -8.56 -1.24
N ALA A 152 27.66 -7.41 -0.90
CA ALA A 152 27.97 -6.66 0.32
C ALA A 152 27.26 -7.20 1.58
N GLY A 153 26.41 -8.23 1.46
CA GLY A 153 25.61 -8.75 2.58
C GLY A 153 24.52 -7.82 3.09
N LEU A 154 24.14 -6.83 2.28
CA LEU A 154 23.08 -5.87 2.60
C LEU A 154 21.71 -6.40 2.18
N SER A 155 20.63 -5.79 2.70
CA SER A 155 19.28 -6.10 2.25
C SER A 155 19.11 -5.81 0.75
N THR A 156 18.57 -6.79 0.01
CA THR A 156 18.33 -6.68 -1.44
C THR A 156 16.90 -6.30 -1.79
N ARG A 157 15.98 -6.20 -0.84
CA ARG A 157 14.53 -6.04 -1.10
C ARG A 157 14.18 -4.79 -1.89
N GLU A 158 14.77 -3.65 -1.55
CA GLU A 158 14.56 -2.41 -2.32
C GLU A 158 15.14 -2.51 -3.73
N ALA A 159 16.29 -3.14 -3.89
CA ALA A 159 16.92 -3.36 -5.19
C ALA A 159 16.12 -4.38 -6.02
N ASP A 160 15.58 -5.42 -5.38
CA ASP A 160 14.68 -6.39 -5.97
C ASP A 160 13.41 -5.69 -6.49
N PHE A 161 12.78 -4.86 -5.65
CA PHE A 161 11.64 -4.07 -6.08
C PHE A 161 11.97 -3.13 -7.25
N ALA A 162 13.13 -2.46 -7.23
CA ALA A 162 13.57 -1.59 -8.31
C ALA A 162 13.74 -2.35 -9.63
N PHE A 163 14.29 -3.56 -9.60
CA PHE A 163 14.42 -4.43 -10.76
C PHE A 163 13.06 -4.81 -11.37
N HIS A 164 12.14 -5.31 -10.55
CA HIS A 164 10.78 -5.64 -11.00
C HIS A 164 10.02 -4.42 -11.55
N ASN A 165 10.22 -3.26 -10.94
CA ASN A 165 9.61 -2.01 -11.38
C ASN A 165 10.19 -1.53 -12.73
N ALA A 166 11.48 -1.69 -12.98
CA ALA A 166 12.10 -1.40 -14.28
C ALA A 166 11.50 -2.27 -15.40
N ILE A 167 11.32 -3.58 -15.15
CA ILE A 167 10.63 -4.48 -16.09
C ILE A 167 9.18 -4.05 -16.32
N ALA A 168 8.46 -3.68 -15.26
CA ALA A 168 7.09 -3.19 -15.38
C ALA A 168 7.00 -1.93 -16.24
N HIS A 169 7.93 -0.99 -16.13
CA HIS A 169 8.04 0.18 -17.00
C HIS A 169 8.36 -0.21 -18.44
N ALA A 170 9.27 -1.15 -18.65
CA ALA A 170 9.66 -1.66 -19.97
C ALA A 170 8.53 -2.39 -20.70
N SER A 171 7.50 -2.84 -19.99
CA SER A 171 6.27 -3.41 -20.59
C SER A 171 5.49 -2.41 -21.45
N GLN A 172 5.79 -1.10 -21.39
CA GLN A 172 5.09 0.01 -22.05
C GLN A 172 3.60 0.11 -21.69
N ASN A 173 3.21 -0.46 -20.54
CA ASN A 173 1.88 -0.34 -19.97
C ASN A 173 1.98 0.20 -18.55
N ARG A 174 1.69 1.50 -18.40
CA ARG A 174 1.80 2.22 -17.13
C ARG A 174 1.03 1.60 -15.96
N ARG A 175 0.09 0.70 -16.21
CA ARG A 175 -0.68 0.04 -15.15
C ARG A 175 0.12 -1.00 -14.38
N PHE A 176 1.15 -1.59 -14.98
CA PHE A 176 2.03 -2.52 -14.27
C PHE A 176 2.87 -1.83 -13.18
N PRO A 177 3.62 -0.74 -13.45
CA PRO A 177 4.32 -0.05 -12.37
C PRO A 177 3.38 0.60 -11.35
N GLU A 178 2.20 1.10 -11.75
CA GLU A 178 1.18 1.60 -10.81
C GLU A 178 0.72 0.47 -9.86
N PHE A 179 0.50 -0.73 -10.37
CA PHE A 179 0.14 -1.89 -9.55
C PHE A 179 1.26 -2.28 -8.57
N LEU A 180 2.52 -2.38 -9.04
CA LEU A 180 3.65 -2.67 -8.16
C LEU A 180 3.81 -1.62 -7.05
N ALA A 181 3.58 -0.34 -7.36
CA ALA A 181 3.60 0.72 -6.37
C ALA A 181 2.53 0.54 -5.28
N LEU A 182 1.35 -0.01 -5.62
CA LEU A 182 0.28 -0.29 -4.67
C LEU A 182 0.64 -1.43 -3.70
N ILE A 183 1.34 -2.46 -4.18
CA ILE A 183 1.71 -3.64 -3.37
C ILE A 183 3.10 -3.49 -2.72
N ARG A 184 3.85 -2.44 -3.04
CA ARG A 184 5.20 -2.18 -2.50
C ARG A 184 5.28 -2.30 -0.97
N PRO A 185 4.34 -1.77 -0.16
CA PRO A 185 4.41 -1.91 1.29
C PRO A 185 4.43 -3.36 1.79
N GLY A 186 3.83 -4.28 1.04
CA GLY A 186 3.88 -5.72 1.33
C GLY A 186 5.16 -6.40 0.82
N ILE A 187 5.84 -5.84 -0.19
CA ILE A 187 7.10 -6.38 -0.72
C ILE A 187 8.28 -5.91 0.14
N VAL A 188 8.29 -4.61 0.47
CA VAL A 188 9.34 -3.96 1.25
C VAL A 188 8.80 -3.74 2.66
N SER A 189 9.36 -4.44 3.63
CA SER A 189 8.89 -4.36 5.03
C SER A 189 9.09 -2.93 5.57
N ARG A 190 8.10 -2.44 6.34
CA ARG A 190 8.15 -1.12 6.97
C ARG A 190 9.38 -0.94 7.87
N VAL A 191 9.83 -2.01 8.52
CA VAL A 191 11.01 -2.01 9.37
C VAL A 191 12.29 -1.70 8.58
N GLU A 192 12.37 -2.13 7.33
CA GLU A 192 13.51 -1.81 6.45
C GLU A 192 13.47 -0.39 5.92
N LEU A 193 12.27 0.15 5.66
CA LEU A 193 12.10 1.55 5.26
C LEU A 193 12.47 2.53 6.38
N GLU A 194 12.28 2.13 7.65
CA GLU A 194 12.58 2.97 8.83
C GLU A 194 14.01 2.77 9.34
N ALA A 195 14.61 1.59 9.17
CA ALA A 195 15.93 1.24 9.72
C ALA A 195 17.11 1.66 8.82
N GLY A 196 16.86 2.06 7.57
CA GLY A 196 17.92 2.33 6.61
C GLY A 196 18.69 1.07 6.20
N GLU A 197 19.68 1.24 5.29
CA GLU A 197 20.39 0.11 4.63
C GLU A 197 21.37 -0.65 5.54
N THR A 198 21.49 -0.32 6.83
CA THR A 198 22.62 -0.73 7.67
C THR A 198 22.45 -2.03 8.44
N HIS A 199 21.24 -2.59 8.53
CA HIS A 199 21.02 -3.84 9.26
C HIS A 199 20.08 -4.78 8.47
N PRO A 200 20.54 -5.98 8.12
CA PRO A 200 19.62 -7.00 7.59
C PRO A 200 18.60 -7.37 8.67
N PRO A 201 17.31 -7.54 8.31
CA PRO A 201 16.30 -8.02 9.24
C PRO A 201 16.72 -9.38 9.82
N ARG A 202 16.36 -9.65 11.07
CA ARG A 202 16.74 -10.88 11.81
C ARG A 202 16.42 -12.19 11.09
N GLN A 203 15.61 -12.18 10.03
CA GLN A 203 15.20 -13.35 9.24
C GLN A 203 15.61 -13.26 7.76
N TYR A 204 16.51 -12.33 7.41
CA TYR A 204 16.99 -12.25 6.03
C TYR A 204 17.93 -13.44 5.73
N VAL A 205 17.45 -14.36 4.91
CA VAL A 205 18.30 -15.41 4.33
C VAL A 205 18.60 -15.01 2.89
N PRO A 206 19.86 -14.66 2.56
CA PRO A 206 20.23 -14.33 1.20
C PRO A 206 19.88 -15.48 0.26
N ASN A 207 19.08 -15.19 -0.77
CA ASN A 207 18.89 -16.16 -1.85
C ASN A 207 20.15 -16.20 -2.71
N ARG A 208 20.93 -17.27 -2.61
CA ARG A 208 22.18 -17.43 -3.37
C ARG A 208 21.96 -17.45 -4.89
N ASP A 209 20.77 -17.83 -5.32
CA ASP A 209 20.43 -17.93 -6.74
C ASP A 209 19.76 -16.66 -7.29
N LEU A 210 19.47 -15.66 -6.43
CA LEU A 210 18.72 -14.46 -6.79
C LEU A 210 19.30 -13.73 -8.00
N VAL A 211 20.61 -13.50 -7.98
CA VAL A 211 21.31 -12.80 -9.08
C VAL A 211 21.24 -13.61 -10.38
N ALA A 212 21.37 -14.93 -10.29
CA ALA A 212 21.26 -15.80 -11.45
C ALA A 212 19.81 -15.92 -11.97
N GLU A 213 18.82 -15.93 -11.07
CA GLU A 213 17.41 -15.90 -11.45
C GLU A 213 17.08 -14.62 -12.22
N HIS A 214 17.51 -13.45 -11.71
CA HIS A 214 17.33 -12.18 -12.39
C HIS A 214 18.09 -12.11 -13.71
N GLY A 215 19.32 -12.63 -13.77
CA GLY A 215 20.11 -12.71 -14.99
C GLY A 215 19.37 -13.40 -16.14
N ARG A 216 18.69 -14.53 -15.86
CA ARG A 216 17.88 -15.22 -16.88
C ARG A 216 16.72 -14.38 -17.41
N ILE A 217 16.10 -13.59 -16.55
CA ILE A 217 15.02 -12.66 -16.96
C ILE A 217 15.61 -11.57 -17.86
N VAL A 218 16.74 -10.99 -17.47
CA VAL A 218 17.45 -9.95 -18.26
C VAL A 218 17.83 -10.48 -19.64
N GLU A 219 18.46 -11.65 -19.72
CA GLU A 219 18.85 -12.29 -20.98
C GLU A 219 17.65 -12.49 -21.90
N ALA A 220 16.56 -13.07 -21.42
CA ALA A 220 15.35 -13.27 -22.20
C ALA A 220 14.75 -11.95 -22.73
N ILE A 221 14.79 -10.88 -21.91
CA ILE A 221 14.34 -9.55 -22.35
C ILE A 221 15.27 -8.97 -23.42
N ILE A 222 16.59 -9.10 -23.25
CA ILE A 222 17.59 -8.65 -24.25
C ILE A 222 17.36 -9.38 -25.57
N ASP A 223 17.18 -10.68 -25.53
CA ASP A 223 17.01 -11.55 -26.72
C ASP A 223 15.66 -11.37 -27.41
N SER A 224 14.77 -10.54 -26.84
CA SER A 224 13.41 -10.35 -27.37
C SER A 224 12.57 -11.63 -27.37
N ASP A 225 12.81 -12.51 -26.39
CA ASP A 225 12.09 -13.76 -26.22
C ASP A 225 11.03 -13.61 -25.13
N PRO A 226 9.75 -13.35 -25.49
CA PRO A 226 8.69 -13.16 -24.52
C PRO A 226 8.33 -14.43 -23.76
N GLU A 227 8.48 -15.61 -24.37
CA GLU A 227 8.16 -16.88 -23.74
C GLU A 227 9.22 -17.24 -22.70
N ALA A 228 10.50 -17.07 -23.03
CA ALA A 228 11.60 -17.26 -22.08
C ALA A 228 11.50 -16.25 -20.92
N ALA A 229 11.18 -14.98 -21.17
CA ALA A 229 11.01 -13.96 -20.14
C ALA A 229 9.85 -14.30 -19.19
N GLU A 230 8.73 -14.78 -19.72
CA GLU A 230 7.57 -15.25 -18.95
C GLU A 230 7.96 -16.44 -18.05
N GLN A 231 8.65 -17.45 -18.60
CA GLN A 231 9.09 -18.64 -17.87
C GLN A 231 10.12 -18.28 -16.78
N ALA A 232 11.09 -17.42 -17.10
CA ALA A 232 12.10 -16.99 -16.15
C ALA A 232 11.50 -16.21 -14.96
N MET A 233 10.59 -15.28 -15.23
CA MET A 233 9.89 -14.53 -14.19
C MET A 233 9.01 -15.44 -13.32
N LYS A 234 8.30 -16.38 -13.94
CA LYS A 234 7.50 -17.38 -13.22
C LYS A 234 8.35 -18.20 -12.28
N ALA A 235 9.47 -18.78 -12.79
CA ALA A 235 10.37 -19.59 -11.99
C ALA A 235 10.97 -18.81 -10.81
N HIS A 236 11.32 -17.52 -11.02
CA HIS A 236 11.81 -16.63 -9.98
C HIS A 236 10.76 -16.40 -8.87
N LEU A 237 9.52 -16.08 -9.22
CA LEU A 237 8.45 -15.81 -8.24
C LEU A 237 8.04 -17.09 -7.48
N GLU A 238 7.93 -18.24 -8.16
CA GLU A 238 7.64 -19.54 -7.53
C GLU A 238 8.77 -19.96 -6.59
N GLY A 239 10.04 -19.76 -6.98
CA GLY A 239 11.21 -20.02 -6.15
C GLY A 239 11.21 -19.13 -4.90
N SER A 240 10.87 -17.84 -5.05
CA SER A 240 10.77 -16.92 -3.93
C SER A 240 9.66 -17.33 -2.95
N LEU A 241 8.47 -17.69 -3.44
CA LEU A 241 7.40 -18.20 -2.59
C LEU A 241 7.79 -19.50 -1.86
N ALA A 242 8.49 -20.42 -2.54
CA ALA A 242 8.97 -21.66 -1.93
C ALA A 242 9.95 -21.38 -0.77
N ARG A 243 10.86 -20.42 -0.95
CA ARG A 243 11.80 -19.97 0.10
C ARG A 243 11.06 -19.38 1.31
N TYR A 244 10.08 -18.52 1.09
CA TYR A 244 9.23 -17.99 2.18
C TYR A 244 8.51 -19.10 2.94
N ARG A 245 7.92 -20.06 2.24
CA ARG A 245 7.27 -21.23 2.88
C ARG A 245 8.25 -22.04 3.71
N ALA A 246 9.50 -22.22 3.25
CA ALA A 246 10.53 -22.94 4.00
C ALA A 246 10.94 -22.21 5.28
N LEU A 247 11.09 -20.88 5.23
CA LEU A 247 11.41 -20.05 6.41
C LEU A 247 10.35 -20.16 7.50
N LEU A 248 9.07 -20.08 7.12
CA LEU A 248 7.96 -20.13 8.08
C LEU A 248 7.81 -21.55 8.73
N ARG A 249 8.19 -22.62 8.03
CA ARG A 249 8.21 -23.97 8.59
C ARG A 249 9.39 -24.22 9.52
N GLY A 250 10.52 -23.55 9.28
CA GLY A 250 11.73 -23.69 10.10
C GLY A 250 11.71 -22.89 11.40
N GLY A 251 10.80 -21.92 11.54
CA GLY A 251 10.65 -21.06 12.73
C GLY A 251 9.92 -21.72 13.92
N ASP A 252 9.24 -22.85 13.72
CA ASP A 252 8.49 -23.54 14.79
C ASP A 252 9.34 -24.49 15.66
N HIS A 253 10.67 -24.49 15.49
CA HIS A 253 11.59 -25.41 16.20
C HIS A 253 12.77 -24.72 16.89
N ALA A 254 12.59 -23.45 17.36
CA ALA A 254 13.62 -22.79 18.18
C ALA A 254 13.02 -22.22 19.48
#